data_0d89ee6ece657b8bf214d6f9af50b7f8
#
_entry.id   0d89ee6ece657b8bf214d6f9af50b7f8
#
_cell.length_a   1.000
_cell.length_b   1.000
_cell.length_c   1.000
_cell.angle_alpha   90.00
_cell.angle_beta   90.00
_cell.angle_gamma   90.00
#
_symmetry.space_group_name_H-M   'P 1'
#
loop_
_entity.id
_entity.type
_entity.pdbx_description
1 polymer ?
#
loop_
_entity_poly.entity_id
_entity_poly.type
_entity_poly.pdbx_seq_one_letter_code
_entity_poly.pdbx_strand_id
1 'polypeptide(L)'
;MKTKIFSWLGREFVEAVGEGKPGVSPETAVNDLFREFEAELKIYGLSLDNSARVRVWGRDKDARRLATAARSKILTGKRRAASSSFILSEWFDSEATAGLELLALRPLDGATERNPVDFEPARNYLCYLDYDGLLFFSGFTSEAPTLEKQTEEVLATIDGALARARTDWGKVVKLSALLQRGHDLETVRRVLANAGRLNVPEIEFSLVDGFAGEKYLLEIEATATK
;
A
#
# COMPACT_ATOMS: atom_id res chain seq x y z
N MET A 1 -10.77 15.35 4.94
CA MET A 1 -9.56 14.95 4.18
C MET A 1 -8.37 15.74 4.66
N LYS A 2 -7.18 15.13 4.76
CA LYS A 2 -5.89 15.76 5.08
C LYS A 2 -4.96 15.55 3.89
N THR A 3 -4.25 16.60 3.46
CA THR A 3 -3.30 16.52 2.33
C THR A 3 -1.94 17.00 2.76
N LYS A 4 -0.89 16.32 2.31
CA LYS A 4 0.50 16.66 2.58
C LYS A 4 1.30 16.61 1.30
N ILE A 5 2.16 17.60 1.08
CA ILE A 5 3.13 17.61 -0.01
C ILE A 5 4.51 17.45 0.60
N PHE A 6 5.34 16.62 0.00
CA PHE A 6 6.70 16.41 0.46
C PHE A 6 7.61 15.95 -0.67
N SER A 7 8.90 16.21 -0.52
CA SER A 7 9.93 15.71 -1.41
C SER A 7 10.58 14.45 -0.84
N TRP A 8 10.69 13.41 -1.65
CA TRP A 8 11.34 12.16 -1.29
C TRP A 8 12.01 11.55 -2.53
N LEU A 9 13.22 11.06 -2.38
CA LEU A 9 14.00 10.46 -3.48
C LEU A 9 14.11 11.37 -4.73
N GLY A 10 14.21 12.68 -4.51
CA GLY A 10 14.29 13.68 -5.58
C GLY A 10 13.00 13.91 -6.36
N ARG A 11 11.85 13.45 -5.87
CA ARG A 11 10.52 13.65 -6.46
C ARG A 11 9.58 14.33 -5.48
N GLU A 12 8.58 14.99 -6.01
CA GLU A 12 7.48 15.54 -5.23
C GLU A 12 6.34 14.53 -5.14
N PHE A 13 5.83 14.34 -3.95
CA PHE A 13 4.67 13.52 -3.67
C PHE A 13 3.53 14.35 -3.07
N VAL A 14 2.32 13.96 -3.40
CA VAL A 14 1.09 14.40 -2.74
C VAL A 14 0.47 13.18 -2.06
N GLU A 15 0.38 13.23 -0.75
CA GLU A 15 -0.32 12.25 0.07
C GLU A 15 -1.67 12.83 0.49
N ALA A 16 -2.74 12.12 0.19
CA ALA A 16 -4.09 12.47 0.61
C ALA A 16 -4.68 11.35 1.46
N VAL A 17 -5.20 11.71 2.63
CA VAL A 17 -5.78 10.79 3.60
C VAL A 17 -7.17 11.26 3.97
N GLY A 18 -8.15 10.37 3.93
CA GLY A 18 -9.52 10.70 4.28
C GLY A 18 -10.34 9.50 4.71
N GLU A 19 -11.30 9.75 5.59
CA GLU A 19 -12.35 8.81 5.94
C GLU A 19 -13.67 9.21 5.29
N GLY A 20 -14.53 8.23 5.05
CA GLY A 20 -15.86 8.45 4.54
C GLY A 20 -16.77 9.22 5.50
N LYS A 21 -17.92 9.60 5.06
CA LYS A 21 -18.94 10.20 5.93
C LYS A 21 -19.63 9.12 6.77
N PRO A 22 -19.98 9.41 8.04
CA PRO A 22 -20.81 8.52 8.84
C PRO A 22 -22.13 8.19 8.15
N GLY A 23 -22.59 6.95 8.28
CA GLY A 23 -23.90 6.50 7.78
C GLY A 23 -23.96 6.18 6.29
N VAL A 24 -22.86 6.33 5.53
CA VAL A 24 -22.81 5.88 4.13
C VAL A 24 -22.19 4.50 4.00
N SER A 25 -22.50 3.78 2.92
CA SER A 25 -21.89 2.49 2.66
C SER A 25 -20.37 2.61 2.39
N PRO A 26 -19.57 1.57 2.66
CA PRO A 26 -18.14 1.59 2.34
C PRO A 26 -17.84 1.89 0.88
N GLU A 27 -18.68 1.40 -0.06
CA GLU A 27 -18.51 1.67 -1.49
C GLU A 27 -18.78 3.16 -1.80
N THR A 28 -19.82 3.73 -1.21
CA THR A 28 -20.13 5.16 -1.37
C THR A 28 -19.01 6.01 -0.80
N ALA A 29 -18.54 5.69 0.40
CA ALA A 29 -17.42 6.37 1.05
C ALA A 29 -16.17 6.39 0.15
N VAL A 30 -15.79 5.25 -0.42
CA VAL A 30 -14.63 5.16 -1.32
C VAL A 30 -14.83 5.97 -2.61
N ASN A 31 -16.02 5.89 -3.22
CA ASN A 31 -16.32 6.66 -4.42
C ASN A 31 -16.26 8.18 -4.18
N ASP A 32 -16.75 8.63 -3.03
CA ASP A 32 -16.71 10.04 -2.65
C ASP A 32 -15.28 10.50 -2.37
N LEU A 33 -14.51 9.70 -1.62
CA LEU A 33 -13.10 9.99 -1.33
C LEU A 33 -12.26 10.09 -2.60
N PHE A 34 -12.43 9.20 -3.58
CA PHE A 34 -11.69 9.32 -4.84
C PHE A 34 -12.08 10.58 -5.64
N ARG A 35 -13.33 11.03 -5.58
CA ARG A 35 -13.73 12.31 -6.17
C ARG A 35 -13.08 13.50 -5.47
N GLU A 36 -13.02 13.45 -4.13
CA GLU A 36 -12.34 14.47 -3.33
C GLU A 36 -10.83 14.47 -3.61
N PHE A 37 -10.18 13.30 -3.66
CA PHE A 37 -8.76 13.16 -4.01
C PHE A 37 -8.45 13.69 -5.41
N GLU A 38 -9.31 13.39 -6.41
CA GLU A 38 -9.11 13.89 -7.75
C GLU A 38 -9.24 15.42 -7.82
N ALA A 39 -10.16 15.99 -7.07
CA ALA A 39 -10.31 17.44 -6.98
C ALA A 39 -9.09 18.09 -6.31
N GLU A 40 -8.59 17.49 -5.24
CA GLU A 40 -7.38 17.94 -4.54
C GLU A 40 -6.14 17.82 -5.41
N LEU A 41 -5.92 16.68 -6.06
CA LEU A 41 -4.77 16.48 -6.95
C LEU A 41 -4.71 17.49 -8.10
N LYS A 42 -5.87 17.94 -8.61
CA LYS A 42 -5.94 18.97 -9.66
C LYS A 42 -5.35 20.31 -9.20
N ILE A 43 -5.43 20.65 -7.92
CA ILE A 43 -4.83 21.87 -7.37
C ILE A 43 -3.31 21.85 -7.57
N TYR A 44 -2.72 20.65 -7.54
CA TYR A 44 -1.29 20.43 -7.75
C TYR A 44 -0.94 20.05 -9.19
N GLY A 45 -1.89 20.15 -10.14
CA GLY A 45 -1.68 19.74 -11.54
C GLY A 45 -1.51 18.24 -11.74
N LEU A 46 -2.02 17.42 -10.81
CA LEU A 46 -2.02 15.96 -10.85
C LEU A 46 -3.44 15.43 -11.05
N SER A 47 -3.56 14.12 -11.23
CA SER A 47 -4.82 13.39 -11.31
C SER A 47 -4.68 12.00 -10.68
N LEU A 48 -5.72 11.21 -10.67
CA LEU A 48 -5.65 9.80 -10.25
C LEU A 48 -4.70 8.96 -11.13
N ASP A 49 -4.34 9.41 -12.33
CA ASP A 49 -3.32 8.77 -13.17
C ASP A 49 -1.91 8.86 -12.55
N ASN A 50 -1.71 9.74 -11.58
CA ASN A 50 -0.46 9.89 -10.84
C ASN A 50 -0.39 9.03 -9.56
N SER A 51 -1.41 8.23 -9.27
CA SER A 51 -1.47 7.38 -8.07
C SER A 51 -0.35 6.34 -8.07
N ALA A 52 0.54 6.39 -7.09
CA ALA A 52 1.64 5.43 -6.93
C ALA A 52 1.27 4.29 -5.98
N ARG A 53 0.62 4.62 -4.86
CA ARG A 53 0.16 3.65 -3.85
C ARG A 53 -1.21 4.06 -3.32
N VAL A 54 -2.04 3.08 -2.97
CA VAL A 54 -3.30 3.29 -2.27
C VAL A 54 -3.46 2.27 -1.16
N ARG A 55 -3.81 2.74 0.03
CA ARG A 55 -4.20 1.90 1.16
C ARG A 55 -5.69 2.09 1.43
N VAL A 56 -6.38 0.98 1.67
CA VAL A 56 -7.80 0.96 2.04
C VAL A 56 -7.91 0.58 3.50
N TRP A 57 -8.63 1.38 4.25
CA TRP A 57 -8.92 1.13 5.66
C TRP A 57 -10.39 0.77 5.80
N GLY A 58 -10.68 -0.32 6.49
CA GLY A 58 -12.03 -0.72 6.87
C GLY A 58 -12.13 -0.79 8.39
N ARG A 59 -13.26 -0.35 8.96
CA ARG A 59 -13.52 -0.48 10.40
C ARG A 59 -13.68 -1.95 10.81
N ASP A 60 -14.18 -2.76 9.88
CA ASP A 60 -14.35 -4.20 10.03
C ASP A 60 -14.04 -4.93 8.71
N LYS A 61 -14.19 -6.26 8.74
CA LYS A 61 -13.90 -7.16 7.61
C LYS A 61 -14.77 -6.86 6.37
N ASP A 62 -16.07 -6.62 6.59
CA ASP A 62 -16.99 -6.35 5.49
C ASP A 62 -16.77 -4.97 4.88
N ALA A 63 -16.60 -3.96 5.71
CA ALA A 63 -16.27 -2.61 5.28
C ALA A 63 -14.97 -2.60 4.44
N ARG A 64 -13.90 -3.27 4.92
CA ARG A 64 -12.64 -3.42 4.18
C ARG A 64 -12.86 -4.11 2.83
N ARG A 65 -13.62 -5.21 2.80
CA ARG A 65 -13.90 -5.98 1.58
C ARG A 65 -14.64 -5.15 0.54
N LEU A 66 -15.71 -4.45 0.94
CA LEU A 66 -16.52 -3.60 0.08
C LEU A 66 -15.72 -2.38 -0.43
N ALA A 67 -14.98 -1.73 0.46
CA ALA A 67 -14.11 -0.60 0.12
C ALA A 67 -13.01 -1.01 -0.88
N THR A 68 -12.38 -2.19 -0.69
CA THR A 68 -11.38 -2.73 -1.62
C THR A 68 -11.98 -3.01 -3.00
N ALA A 69 -13.20 -3.57 -3.05
CA ALA A 69 -13.89 -3.82 -4.31
C ALA A 69 -14.22 -2.50 -5.06
N ALA A 70 -14.66 -1.47 -4.34
CA ALA A 70 -14.93 -0.15 -4.92
C ALA A 70 -13.65 0.50 -5.48
N ARG A 71 -12.54 0.50 -4.71
CA ARG A 71 -11.24 0.96 -5.18
C ARG A 71 -10.83 0.29 -6.50
N SER A 72 -11.00 -1.02 -6.61
CA SER A 72 -10.59 -1.80 -7.79
C SER A 72 -11.38 -1.45 -9.04
N LYS A 73 -12.59 -0.88 -8.91
CA LYS A 73 -13.38 -0.38 -10.03
C LYS A 73 -12.92 1.00 -10.52
N ILE A 74 -12.28 1.78 -9.66
CA ILE A 74 -11.82 3.14 -9.97
C ILE A 74 -10.40 3.12 -10.53
N LEU A 75 -9.49 2.43 -9.84
CA LEU A 75 -8.09 2.29 -10.26
C LEU A 75 -7.92 1.08 -11.18
N THR A 76 -8.29 1.24 -12.45
CA THR A 76 -8.26 0.20 -13.48
C THR A 76 -7.23 0.48 -14.57
N GLY A 77 -6.87 -0.52 -15.36
CA GLY A 77 -5.97 -0.37 -16.50
C GLY A 77 -4.63 0.25 -16.10
N LYS A 78 -4.22 1.30 -16.79
CA LYS A 78 -2.99 2.04 -16.51
C LYS A 78 -3.03 2.86 -15.21
N ARG A 79 -4.23 3.12 -14.64
CA ARG A 79 -4.42 3.78 -13.35
C ARG A 79 -4.11 2.90 -12.15
N ARG A 80 -3.97 1.61 -12.33
CA ARG A 80 -3.70 0.69 -11.22
C ARG A 80 -2.45 1.15 -10.46
N ALA A 81 -2.53 1.16 -9.13
CA ALA A 81 -1.47 1.53 -8.21
C ALA A 81 -1.11 0.35 -7.32
N ALA A 82 0.09 0.36 -6.74
CA ALA A 82 0.41 -0.55 -5.64
C ALA A 82 -0.63 -0.41 -4.54
N SER A 83 -1.03 -1.50 -3.91
CA SER A 83 -2.17 -1.42 -3.00
C SER A 83 -2.12 -2.43 -1.85
N SER A 84 -2.74 -2.00 -0.75
CA SER A 84 -2.92 -2.77 0.46
C SER A 84 -4.30 -2.49 1.06
N SER A 85 -4.77 -3.36 1.94
CA SER A 85 -6.04 -3.13 2.62
C SER A 85 -6.10 -3.77 3.99
N PHE A 86 -6.51 -3.00 4.99
CA PHE A 86 -6.41 -3.33 6.40
C PHE A 86 -7.72 -3.14 7.13
N ILE A 87 -7.87 -3.86 8.24
CA ILE A 87 -8.90 -3.62 9.25
C ILE A 87 -8.21 -2.88 10.39
N LEU A 88 -8.69 -1.68 10.72
CA LEU A 88 -8.19 -0.91 11.85
C LEU A 88 -9.28 0.06 12.32
N SER A 89 -10.00 -0.33 13.37
CA SER A 89 -11.11 0.46 13.90
C SER A 89 -10.67 1.80 14.50
N GLU A 90 -9.48 1.85 15.11
CA GLU A 90 -8.90 3.06 15.73
C GLU A 90 -8.37 4.08 14.70
N TRP A 91 -8.31 3.74 13.42
CA TRP A 91 -7.86 4.66 12.37
C TRP A 91 -8.86 5.80 12.11
N PHE A 92 -10.12 5.58 12.45
CA PHE A 92 -11.22 6.50 12.16
C PHE A 92 -11.44 7.48 13.32
N ASP A 93 -11.46 8.77 12.97
CA ASP A 93 -11.81 9.87 13.92
C ASP A 93 -13.33 9.99 14.09
N SER A 94 -14.14 9.40 13.17
CA SER A 94 -15.61 9.45 13.18
C SER A 94 -16.22 8.04 13.13
N GLU A 95 -17.55 7.94 13.00
CA GLU A 95 -18.28 6.68 12.78
C GLU A 95 -18.26 6.20 11.31
N ALA A 96 -17.34 6.70 10.50
CA ALA A 96 -17.12 6.22 9.14
C ALA A 96 -16.67 4.75 9.14
N THR A 97 -17.06 4.00 8.11
CA THR A 97 -16.75 2.56 8.02
C THR A 97 -15.59 2.26 7.07
N ALA A 98 -15.26 3.18 6.18
CA ALA A 98 -14.16 3.03 5.23
C ALA A 98 -13.37 4.33 5.07
N GLY A 99 -12.07 4.20 4.81
CA GLY A 99 -11.16 5.28 4.56
C GLY A 99 -10.09 4.92 3.54
N LEU A 100 -9.40 5.92 3.02
CA LEU A 100 -8.35 5.77 2.02
C LEU A 100 -7.14 6.64 2.36
N GLU A 101 -5.97 6.11 2.01
CA GLU A 101 -4.72 6.85 1.89
C GLU A 101 -4.24 6.68 0.45
N LEU A 102 -3.97 7.78 -0.23
CA LEU A 102 -3.49 7.83 -1.60
C LEU A 102 -2.16 8.56 -1.65
N LEU A 103 -1.15 7.93 -2.22
CA LEU A 103 0.12 8.54 -2.55
C LEU A 103 0.18 8.77 -4.07
N ALA A 104 0.25 10.03 -4.49
CA ALA A 104 0.46 10.42 -5.88
C ALA A 104 1.87 10.95 -6.07
N LEU A 105 2.47 10.65 -7.22
CA LEU A 105 3.81 11.07 -7.61
C LEU A 105 3.73 12.09 -8.74
N ARG A 106 4.43 13.22 -8.59
CA ARG A 106 4.73 14.11 -9.70
C ARG A 106 5.95 13.58 -10.46
N PRO A 107 5.80 13.10 -11.71
CA PRO A 107 6.93 12.61 -12.49
C PRO A 107 7.88 13.77 -12.86
N LEU A 108 9.18 13.49 -12.98
CA LEU A 108 10.20 14.50 -13.32
C LEU A 108 9.98 15.08 -14.71
N ASP A 109 9.65 14.22 -15.66
CA ASP A 109 9.51 14.60 -17.08
C ASP A 109 8.05 14.39 -17.53
N GLY A 110 7.14 15.18 -17.08
CA GLY A 110 5.70 15.28 -17.39
C GLY A 110 4.94 14.16 -18.13
N ALA A 111 5.62 13.22 -18.77
CA ALA A 111 5.06 12.12 -19.58
C ALA A 111 5.67 10.75 -19.22
N THR A 112 6.15 10.57 -17.99
CA THR A 112 6.77 9.31 -17.56
C THR A 112 5.78 8.13 -17.62
N GLU A 113 6.20 7.09 -18.29
CA GLU A 113 5.41 5.88 -18.47
C GLU A 113 5.19 5.18 -17.13
N ARG A 114 3.96 4.70 -16.92
CA ARG A 114 3.57 3.86 -15.78
C ARG A 114 3.41 2.43 -16.25
N ASN A 115 4.13 1.52 -15.62
CA ASN A 115 4.11 0.10 -15.92
C ASN A 115 3.55 -0.71 -14.73
N PRO A 116 2.22 -0.92 -14.66
CA PRO A 116 1.64 -1.82 -13.66
C PRO A 116 1.99 -3.26 -13.99
N VAL A 117 2.62 -3.97 -13.06
CA VAL A 117 3.09 -5.34 -13.21
C VAL A 117 2.29 -6.28 -12.34
N ASP A 118 1.67 -7.27 -12.94
CA ASP A 118 0.85 -8.28 -12.25
C ASP A 118 1.70 -9.40 -11.63
N PHE A 119 1.11 -10.12 -10.70
CA PHE A 119 1.62 -11.42 -10.26
C PHE A 119 1.52 -12.47 -11.37
N GLU A 120 2.26 -13.55 -11.23
CA GLU A 120 2.11 -14.77 -12.03
C GLU A 120 1.89 -15.98 -11.10
N PRO A 121 0.68 -16.56 -11.07
CA PRO A 121 -0.54 -16.13 -11.80
C PRO A 121 -1.10 -14.79 -11.32
N ALA A 122 -1.87 -14.10 -12.19
CA ALA A 122 -2.45 -12.79 -11.92
C ALA A 122 -3.37 -12.80 -10.67
N ARG A 123 -3.32 -11.71 -9.89
CA ARG A 123 -4.16 -11.45 -8.71
C ARG A 123 -5.00 -10.19 -8.93
N ASN A 124 -5.89 -9.90 -7.99
CA ASN A 124 -6.75 -8.71 -8.03
C ASN A 124 -6.00 -7.38 -7.80
N TYR A 125 -4.69 -7.43 -7.55
CA TYR A 125 -3.82 -6.31 -7.28
C TYR A 125 -2.46 -6.53 -7.92
N LEU A 126 -1.70 -5.46 -8.10
CA LEU A 126 -0.37 -5.50 -8.71
C LEU A 126 0.63 -6.25 -7.84
N CYS A 127 1.61 -6.86 -8.47
CA CYS A 127 2.85 -7.21 -7.81
C CYS A 127 3.61 -5.91 -7.45
N TYR A 128 3.82 -5.07 -8.45
CA TYR A 128 4.37 -3.72 -8.24
C TYR A 128 3.95 -2.76 -9.36
N LEU A 129 4.07 -1.48 -9.07
CA LEU A 129 4.02 -0.40 -10.07
C LEU A 129 5.45 0.11 -10.28
N ASP A 130 5.90 0.11 -11.54
CA ASP A 130 7.10 0.79 -11.98
C ASP A 130 6.71 2.17 -12.51
N TYR A 131 7.14 3.23 -11.85
CA TYR A 131 6.75 4.59 -12.17
C TYR A 131 7.86 5.59 -11.85
N ASP A 132 8.34 6.28 -12.87
CA ASP A 132 9.36 7.32 -12.78
C ASP A 132 10.65 6.89 -12.07
N GLY A 133 11.14 5.68 -12.38
CA GLY A 133 12.35 5.12 -11.78
C GLY A 133 12.19 4.63 -10.34
N LEU A 134 10.96 4.62 -9.83
CA LEU A 134 10.59 4.06 -8.53
C LEU A 134 9.72 2.81 -8.72
N LEU A 135 9.89 1.88 -7.82
CA LEU A 135 9.12 0.63 -7.75
C LEU A 135 8.29 0.64 -6.46
N PHE A 136 6.97 0.60 -6.61
CA PHE A 136 6.03 0.53 -5.50
C PHE A 136 5.45 -0.89 -5.45
N PHE A 137 5.89 -1.69 -4.51
CA PHE A 137 5.37 -3.04 -4.31
C PHE A 137 4.08 -2.98 -3.50
N SER A 138 3.08 -3.75 -3.89
CA SER A 138 1.85 -3.92 -3.08
C SER A 138 2.15 -4.65 -1.78
N GLY A 139 1.18 -4.76 -0.90
CA GLY A 139 1.31 -5.54 0.31
C GLY A 139 1.40 -7.05 0.00
N PHE A 140 2.43 -7.69 0.53
CA PHE A 140 2.64 -9.13 0.44
C PHE A 140 2.30 -9.80 1.76
N THR A 141 1.56 -10.90 1.67
CA THR A 141 1.11 -11.72 2.81
C THR A 141 1.44 -13.18 2.57
N SER A 142 1.44 -13.99 3.64
CA SER A 142 1.57 -15.44 3.59
C SER A 142 0.54 -16.11 4.49
N GLU A 143 0.17 -17.37 4.20
CA GLU A 143 -0.70 -18.22 5.03
C GLU A 143 0.11 -19.23 5.86
N ALA A 144 1.42 -19.08 5.96
CA ALA A 144 2.25 -19.95 6.79
C ALA A 144 1.76 -19.95 8.26
N PRO A 145 1.98 -21.05 9.00
CA PRO A 145 1.29 -21.26 10.29
C PRO A 145 1.79 -20.36 11.44
N THR A 146 2.93 -19.70 11.28
CA THR A 146 3.53 -18.86 12.32
C THR A 146 3.98 -17.52 11.74
N LEU A 147 4.00 -16.47 12.58
CA LEU A 147 4.47 -15.14 12.21
C LEU A 147 5.90 -15.17 11.64
N GLU A 148 6.79 -15.96 12.25
CA GLU A 148 8.16 -16.14 11.76
C GLU A 148 8.17 -16.66 10.32
N LYS A 149 7.44 -17.75 10.05
CA LYS A 149 7.34 -18.33 8.70
C LYS A 149 6.65 -17.41 7.71
N GLN A 150 5.61 -16.70 8.13
CA GLN A 150 4.97 -15.70 7.26
C GLN A 150 5.95 -14.59 6.89
N THR A 151 6.74 -14.09 7.84
CA THR A 151 7.76 -13.07 7.56
C THR A 151 8.81 -13.58 6.59
N GLU A 152 9.33 -14.81 6.78
CA GLU A 152 10.30 -15.44 5.86
C GLU A 152 9.74 -15.57 4.43
N GLU A 153 8.50 -16.07 4.27
CA GLU A 153 7.87 -16.26 2.96
C GLU A 153 7.53 -14.94 2.28
N VAL A 154 7.12 -13.93 3.04
CA VAL A 154 6.89 -12.58 2.51
C VAL A 154 8.21 -11.98 1.99
N LEU A 155 9.31 -12.10 2.73
CA LEU A 155 10.63 -11.64 2.27
C LEU A 155 11.07 -12.39 1.00
N ALA A 156 10.87 -13.71 0.92
CA ALA A 156 11.16 -14.48 -0.28
C ALA A 156 10.29 -14.04 -1.47
N THR A 157 9.03 -13.66 -1.23
CA THR A 157 8.15 -13.10 -2.27
C THR A 157 8.67 -11.74 -2.76
N ILE A 158 9.16 -10.88 -1.84
CA ILE A 158 9.79 -9.61 -2.19
C ILE A 158 11.08 -9.86 -2.98
N ASP A 159 11.91 -10.83 -2.60
CA ASP A 159 13.11 -11.23 -3.36
C ASP A 159 12.76 -11.57 -4.83
N GLY A 160 11.76 -12.39 -5.03
CA GLY A 160 11.27 -12.75 -6.37
C GLY A 160 10.74 -11.52 -7.16
N ALA A 161 10.03 -10.64 -6.49
CA ALA A 161 9.50 -9.42 -7.12
C ALA A 161 10.61 -8.43 -7.49
N LEU A 162 11.64 -8.25 -6.65
CA LEU A 162 12.82 -7.44 -6.92
C LEU A 162 13.60 -7.99 -8.12
N ALA A 163 13.86 -9.30 -8.14
CA ALA A 163 14.53 -9.95 -9.27
C ALA A 163 13.77 -9.75 -10.58
N ARG A 164 12.43 -9.89 -10.57
CA ARG A 164 11.58 -9.63 -11.72
C ARG A 164 11.64 -8.18 -12.18
N ALA A 165 11.75 -7.24 -11.25
CA ALA A 165 11.94 -5.81 -11.53
C ALA A 165 13.38 -5.46 -11.95
N ARG A 166 14.31 -6.44 -11.97
CA ARG A 166 15.74 -6.30 -12.28
C ARG A 166 16.44 -5.35 -11.31
N THR A 167 16.10 -5.46 -10.05
CA THR A 167 16.70 -4.70 -8.94
C THR A 167 16.99 -5.63 -7.77
N ASP A 168 17.49 -5.11 -6.68
CA ASP A 168 17.87 -5.87 -5.49
C ASP A 168 17.60 -5.10 -4.19
N TRP A 169 17.88 -5.73 -3.05
CA TRP A 169 17.67 -5.13 -1.73
C TRP A 169 18.49 -3.88 -1.45
N GLY A 170 19.63 -3.70 -2.11
CA GLY A 170 20.43 -2.47 -2.01
C GLY A 170 19.73 -1.24 -2.58
N LYS A 171 18.66 -1.45 -3.34
CA LYS A 171 17.81 -0.41 -3.91
C LYS A 171 16.50 -0.21 -3.14
N VAL A 172 16.18 -1.08 -2.18
CA VAL A 172 14.99 -0.89 -1.33
C VAL A 172 15.25 0.26 -0.38
N VAL A 173 14.38 1.26 -0.42
CA VAL A 173 14.50 2.50 0.36
C VAL A 173 13.50 2.58 1.50
N LYS A 174 12.39 1.85 1.42
CA LYS A 174 11.38 1.80 2.47
C LYS A 174 10.73 0.42 2.55
N LEU A 175 10.51 -0.06 3.78
CA LEU A 175 9.60 -1.14 4.12
C LEU A 175 8.52 -0.61 5.05
N SER A 176 7.27 -0.98 4.80
CA SER A 176 6.16 -0.78 5.75
C SER A 176 5.64 -2.16 6.14
N ALA A 177 5.91 -2.57 7.37
CA ALA A 177 5.47 -3.83 7.94
C ALA A 177 4.26 -3.59 8.84
N LEU A 178 3.11 -4.13 8.43
CA LEU A 178 1.86 -4.05 9.17
C LEU A 178 1.64 -5.40 9.85
N LEU A 179 1.48 -5.38 11.17
CA LEU A 179 1.39 -6.56 12.02
C LEU A 179 0.01 -6.60 12.67
N GLN A 180 -0.62 -7.76 12.66
CA GLN A 180 -1.88 -7.96 13.39
C GLN A 180 -1.65 -7.82 14.90
N ARG A 181 -2.52 -7.07 15.58
CA ARG A 181 -2.46 -6.90 17.03
C ARG A 181 -2.45 -8.26 17.78
N GLY A 182 -1.72 -8.27 18.87
CA GLY A 182 -1.54 -9.49 19.68
C GLY A 182 -0.36 -10.35 19.26
N HIS A 183 0.33 -10.01 18.17
CA HIS A 183 1.55 -10.68 17.74
C HIS A 183 2.81 -9.90 18.10
N ASP A 184 3.91 -10.62 18.29
CA ASP A 184 5.17 -10.06 18.75
C ASP A 184 5.97 -9.42 17.62
N LEU A 185 6.16 -8.11 17.71
CA LEU A 185 6.93 -7.33 16.74
C LEU A 185 8.42 -7.74 16.72
N GLU A 186 8.98 -8.18 17.84
CA GLU A 186 10.39 -8.56 17.90
C GLU A 186 10.66 -9.82 17.08
N THR A 187 9.66 -10.68 16.89
CA THR A 187 9.77 -11.81 15.95
C THR A 187 9.99 -11.31 14.51
N VAL A 188 9.24 -10.29 14.06
CA VAL A 188 9.43 -9.70 12.73
C VAL A 188 10.81 -9.05 12.61
N ARG A 189 11.21 -8.26 13.62
CA ARG A 189 12.54 -7.62 13.65
C ARG A 189 13.67 -8.63 13.57
N ARG A 190 13.57 -9.72 14.32
CA ARG A 190 14.57 -10.80 14.33
C ARG A 190 14.69 -11.47 12.95
N VAL A 191 13.58 -11.75 12.28
CA VAL A 191 13.61 -12.33 10.92
C VAL A 191 14.24 -11.35 9.92
N LEU A 192 13.87 -10.07 9.96
CA LEU A 192 14.47 -9.02 9.13
C LEU A 192 15.98 -8.91 9.38
N ALA A 193 16.42 -8.98 10.65
CA ALA A 193 17.83 -8.95 11.03
C ALA A 193 18.58 -10.16 10.46
N ASN A 194 18.06 -11.36 10.66
CA ASN A 194 18.67 -12.61 10.18
C ASN A 194 18.79 -12.63 8.65
N ALA A 195 17.83 -12.04 7.95
CA ALA A 195 17.86 -11.87 6.50
C ALA A 195 18.76 -10.70 6.03
N GLY A 196 19.36 -9.93 6.94
CA GLY A 196 20.16 -8.74 6.60
C GLY A 196 19.34 -7.57 6.06
N ARG A 197 18.04 -7.48 6.39
CA ARG A 197 17.11 -6.48 5.84
C ARG A 197 16.89 -5.27 6.75
N LEU A 198 17.48 -5.23 7.93
CA LEU A 198 17.43 -4.04 8.81
C LEU A 198 18.25 -2.86 8.29
N ASN A 199 19.04 -3.04 7.24
CA ASN A 199 19.81 -1.97 6.61
C ASN A 199 18.99 -1.12 5.61
N VAL A 200 17.71 -1.43 5.41
CA VAL A 200 16.81 -0.58 4.61
C VAL A 200 16.72 0.79 5.30
N PRO A 201 16.89 1.91 4.55
CA PRO A 201 16.97 3.26 5.14
C PRO A 201 15.76 3.65 5.99
N GLU A 202 14.58 3.19 5.61
CA GLU A 202 13.33 3.47 6.33
C GLU A 202 12.54 2.17 6.55
N ILE A 203 12.31 1.81 7.81
CA ILE A 203 11.44 0.70 8.18
C ILE A 203 10.37 1.22 9.13
N GLU A 204 9.13 1.14 8.68
CA GLU A 204 7.96 1.53 9.44
C GLU A 204 7.21 0.28 9.93
N PHE A 205 6.81 0.28 11.20
CA PHE A 205 5.99 -0.78 11.78
C PHE A 205 4.67 -0.20 12.27
N SER A 206 3.57 -0.82 11.87
CA SER A 206 2.23 -0.42 12.29
C SER A 206 1.42 -1.63 12.75
N LEU A 207 0.56 -1.43 13.73
CA LEU A 207 -0.36 -2.47 14.21
C LEU A 207 -1.73 -2.29 13.55
N VAL A 208 -2.32 -3.39 13.10
CA VAL A 208 -3.67 -3.43 12.51
C VAL A 208 -4.52 -4.49 13.22
N ASP A 209 -5.85 -4.37 13.11
CA ASP A 209 -6.76 -5.36 13.71
C ASP A 209 -6.89 -6.61 12.82
N GLY A 210 -6.58 -6.50 11.52
CA GLY A 210 -6.60 -7.64 10.60
C GLY A 210 -6.41 -7.29 9.14
N PHE A 211 -6.46 -8.34 8.32
CA PHE A 211 -6.19 -8.31 6.88
C PHE A 211 -7.34 -8.92 6.06
N ALA A 212 -7.09 -9.15 4.76
CA ALA A 212 -8.03 -9.79 3.85
C ALA A 212 -8.34 -11.24 4.22
N GLY A 213 -7.33 -12.00 4.61
CA GLY A 213 -7.43 -13.38 5.04
C GLY A 213 -7.27 -13.48 6.56
N GLU A 214 -8.04 -14.37 7.19
CA GLU A 214 -8.00 -14.59 8.65
C GLU A 214 -6.66 -15.18 9.11
N LYS A 215 -5.93 -15.83 8.22
CA LYS A 215 -4.62 -16.43 8.52
C LYS A 215 -3.46 -15.46 8.41
N TYR A 216 -3.67 -14.28 7.81
CA TYR A 216 -2.58 -13.33 7.62
C TYR A 216 -2.28 -12.59 8.92
N LEU A 217 -1.07 -12.76 9.41
CA LEU A 217 -0.59 -12.11 10.63
C LEU A 217 0.23 -10.88 10.32
N LEU A 218 0.74 -10.79 9.08
CA LEU A 218 1.66 -9.76 8.63
C LEU A 218 1.40 -9.43 7.16
N GLU A 219 1.57 -8.15 6.81
CA GLU A 219 1.69 -7.66 5.44
C GLU A 219 2.90 -6.73 5.34
N ILE A 220 3.73 -6.90 4.31
CA ILE A 220 4.87 -5.99 4.06
C ILE A 220 4.73 -5.36 2.69
N GLU A 221 4.78 -4.03 2.65
CA GLU A 221 4.96 -3.22 1.46
C GLU A 221 6.42 -2.81 1.32
N ALA A 222 6.88 -2.65 0.09
CA ALA A 222 8.21 -2.11 -0.16
C ALA A 222 8.17 -0.96 -1.19
N THR A 223 9.17 -0.09 -1.12
CA THR A 223 9.49 0.87 -2.18
C THR A 223 10.98 0.75 -2.49
N ALA A 224 11.32 0.72 -3.78
CA ALA A 224 12.70 0.64 -4.24
C ALA A 224 12.96 1.65 -5.36
N THR A 225 14.22 1.96 -5.59
CA THR A 225 14.70 2.63 -6.82
C THR A 225 15.09 1.58 -7.86
N LYS A 226 15.13 1.98 -9.12
CA LYS A 226 15.75 1.19 -10.20
C LYS A 226 17.26 1.30 -10.19
#